data_aa2af4aa1b2d9d53ae475440fde59af7
#
_entry.id   aa2af4aa1b2d9d53ae475440fde59af7
#
_cell.length_a   1.000
_cell.length_b   1.000
_cell.length_c   1.000
_cell.angle_alpha   90.00
_cell.angle_beta   90.00
_cell.angle_gamma   90.00
#
_symmetry.space_group_name_H-M   'P 1'
#
loop_
_entity.id
_entity.type
_entity.pdbx_description
1 polymer ?
#
loop_
_entity_poly.entity_id
_entity_poly.type
_entity_poly.pdbx_seq_one_letter_code
_entity_poly.pdbx_strand_id
1 'polypeptide(L)'
;IKIFALLALTSLLTNSVFAGDFLAKLTKGALSDTSPGVKELSLEKMKEVRGGAFQSVGNCLSGTNSCLSLAVSQTITGTHYRDFKAILTNEEPHSTNYHIGFVAQKNWSISSLGKPYSFLTYSAIIFDRASGTMYKQSSQVLNNNGIVRELSYRYKNQFDRQLGGLSR
;
A
#
# COMPACT_ATOMS: atom_id res chain seq x y z
N ILE A 1 -6.41 -31.88 -44.52
CA ILE A 1 -7.07 -30.86 -43.66
C ILE A 1 -7.15 -31.31 -42.19
N LYS A 2 -7.25 -32.59 -41.87
CA LYS A 2 -7.36 -33.10 -40.48
C LYS A 2 -6.04 -33.11 -39.69
N ILE A 3 -4.89 -33.09 -40.34
CA ILE A 3 -3.56 -33.15 -39.72
C ILE A 3 -3.11 -31.76 -39.22
N PHE A 4 -3.51 -30.68 -39.90
CA PHE A 4 -3.17 -29.31 -39.48
C PHE A 4 -3.93 -28.84 -38.22
N ALA A 5 -5.13 -29.37 -37.96
CA ALA A 5 -5.89 -29.07 -36.76
C ALA A 5 -5.29 -29.68 -35.48
N LEU A 6 -4.58 -30.80 -35.59
CA LEU A 6 -3.95 -31.48 -34.46
C LEU A 6 -2.65 -30.78 -34.04
N LEU A 7 -1.90 -30.17 -34.99
CA LEU A 7 -0.67 -29.42 -34.71
C LEU A 7 -0.95 -28.05 -34.09
N ALA A 8 -2.10 -27.44 -34.40
CA ALA A 8 -2.49 -26.17 -33.79
C ALA A 8 -2.93 -26.31 -32.31
N LEU A 9 -3.46 -27.48 -31.94
CA LEU A 9 -3.91 -27.72 -30.56
C LEU A 9 -2.74 -28.04 -29.61
N THR A 10 -1.66 -28.59 -30.11
CA THR A 10 -0.45 -28.89 -29.29
C THR A 10 0.37 -27.65 -28.97
N SER A 11 0.30 -26.58 -29.81
CA SER A 11 1.02 -25.33 -29.57
C SER A 11 0.37 -24.44 -28.50
N LEU A 12 -0.92 -24.65 -28.17
CA LEU A 12 -1.63 -23.90 -27.10
C LEU A 12 -1.42 -24.47 -25.69
N LEU A 13 -0.97 -25.72 -25.59
CA LEU A 13 -0.73 -26.37 -24.30
C LEU A 13 0.68 -26.17 -23.76
N THR A 14 1.61 -25.67 -24.56
CA THR A 14 3.02 -25.48 -24.15
C THR A 14 3.29 -24.12 -23.50
N ASN A 15 2.36 -23.17 -23.54
CA ASN A 15 2.55 -21.85 -22.95
C ASN A 15 2.26 -21.79 -21.44
N SER A 16 1.72 -22.85 -20.83
CA SER A 16 1.50 -22.93 -19.38
C SER A 16 2.70 -23.45 -18.58
N VAL A 17 3.75 -23.92 -19.25
CA VAL A 17 4.95 -24.46 -18.58
C VAL A 17 6.03 -23.40 -18.34
N PHE A 18 5.87 -22.19 -18.82
CA PHE A 18 6.80 -21.07 -18.66
C PHE A 18 6.44 -20.07 -17.56
N ALA A 19 5.48 -20.37 -16.70
CA ALA A 19 5.48 -19.80 -15.35
C ALA A 19 6.64 -20.45 -14.58
N GLY A 20 7.85 -20.13 -15.03
CA GLY A 20 9.07 -20.75 -14.48
C GLY A 20 9.05 -20.55 -12.98
N ASP A 21 9.30 -21.64 -12.28
CA ASP A 21 9.44 -21.74 -10.84
C ASP A 21 10.31 -20.58 -10.33
N PHE A 22 9.61 -19.49 -9.94
CA PHE A 22 10.25 -18.25 -9.51
C PHE A 22 11.13 -18.48 -8.29
N LEU A 23 10.72 -19.42 -7.43
CA LEU A 23 11.44 -19.80 -6.25
C LEU A 23 12.75 -20.53 -6.60
N ALA A 24 12.74 -21.44 -7.57
CA ALA A 24 13.94 -22.11 -8.06
C ALA A 24 14.92 -21.11 -8.67
N LYS A 25 14.42 -20.14 -9.40
CA LYS A 25 15.24 -19.08 -10.01
C LYS A 25 15.89 -18.17 -8.97
N LEU A 26 15.14 -17.81 -7.91
CA LEU A 26 15.62 -16.96 -6.82
C LEU A 26 16.63 -17.68 -5.92
N THR A 27 16.42 -18.98 -5.67
CA THR A 27 17.23 -19.81 -4.77
C THR A 27 18.30 -20.63 -5.50
N LYS A 28 18.50 -20.35 -6.80
CA LYS A 28 19.44 -21.11 -7.66
C LYS A 28 19.19 -22.61 -7.65
N GLY A 29 17.91 -23.01 -7.59
CA GLY A 29 17.50 -24.42 -7.59
C GLY A 29 17.45 -25.10 -6.22
N ALA A 30 17.76 -24.39 -5.13
CA ALA A 30 17.69 -24.96 -3.78
C ALA A 30 16.26 -25.23 -3.31
N LEU A 31 15.28 -24.41 -3.77
CA LEU A 31 13.85 -24.56 -3.50
C LEU A 31 13.07 -24.44 -4.80
N SER A 32 11.99 -25.19 -4.93
CA SER A 32 11.02 -25.10 -6.01
C SER A 32 9.61 -24.91 -5.44
N ASP A 33 8.65 -24.54 -6.27
CA ASP A 33 7.24 -24.42 -5.86
C ASP A 33 6.66 -25.75 -5.37
N THR A 34 7.30 -26.87 -5.71
CA THR A 34 6.95 -28.22 -5.26
C THR A 34 7.80 -28.74 -4.11
N SER A 35 8.73 -27.94 -3.56
CA SER A 35 9.59 -28.38 -2.46
C SER A 35 8.80 -28.66 -1.18
N PRO A 36 9.16 -29.68 -0.37
CA PRO A 36 8.49 -29.95 0.89
C PRO A 36 8.47 -28.73 1.79
N GLY A 37 7.28 -28.34 2.25
CA GLY A 37 7.08 -27.15 3.09
C GLY A 37 6.71 -25.88 2.33
N VAL A 38 6.83 -25.84 1.02
CA VAL A 38 6.28 -24.76 0.18
C VAL A 38 4.81 -25.05 -0.06
N LYS A 39 3.94 -24.16 0.40
CA LYS A 39 2.50 -24.18 0.10
C LYS A 39 2.17 -23.05 -0.85
N GLU A 40 1.59 -23.39 -2.00
CA GLU A 40 0.90 -22.38 -2.81
C GLU A 40 -0.21 -21.74 -1.97
N LEU A 41 -0.11 -20.44 -1.79
CA LEU A 41 -1.18 -19.68 -1.14
C LEU A 41 -2.35 -19.54 -2.12
N SER A 42 -3.54 -19.97 -1.73
CA SER A 42 -4.76 -19.67 -2.50
C SER A 42 -4.88 -18.15 -2.68
N LEU A 43 -5.56 -17.73 -3.76
CA LEU A 43 -5.82 -16.29 -4.04
C LEU A 43 -6.46 -15.57 -2.85
N GLU A 44 -7.25 -16.25 -2.03
CA GLU A 44 -7.84 -15.71 -0.80
C GLU A 44 -6.80 -15.54 0.29
N LYS A 45 -5.92 -16.51 0.50
CA LYS A 45 -4.79 -16.39 1.42
C LYS A 45 -3.75 -15.37 0.95
N MET A 46 -3.53 -15.24 -0.38
CA MET A 46 -2.70 -14.16 -0.92
C MET A 46 -3.34 -12.78 -0.70
N LYS A 47 -4.67 -12.66 -0.75
CA LYS A 47 -5.38 -11.43 -0.38
C LYS A 47 -5.28 -11.15 1.12
N GLU A 48 -5.32 -12.18 1.94
CA GLU A 48 -5.18 -12.10 3.39
C GLU A 48 -3.75 -11.72 3.80
N VAL A 49 -2.75 -12.24 3.14
CA VAL A 49 -1.33 -11.87 3.29
C VAL A 49 -1.04 -10.47 2.70
N ARG A 50 -1.75 -10.05 1.64
CA ARG A 50 -1.72 -8.69 1.11
C ARG A 50 -2.67 -7.74 1.85
N GLY A 51 -3.70 -8.27 2.49
CA GLY A 51 -4.53 -7.52 3.43
C GLY A 51 -3.68 -7.20 4.64
N GLY A 52 -3.02 -6.02 4.65
CA GLY A 52 -2.10 -5.61 5.68
C GLY A 52 -2.58 -5.91 7.10
N ALA A 53 -1.66 -5.97 8.05
CA ALA A 53 -1.92 -6.33 9.44
C ALA A 53 -2.89 -5.38 10.17
N PHE A 54 -3.67 -4.58 9.44
CA PHE A 54 -4.68 -3.67 9.98
C PHE A 54 -5.75 -3.31 8.93
N GLN A 55 -6.95 -2.93 9.40
CA GLN A 55 -7.96 -2.27 8.59
C GLN A 55 -7.63 -0.79 8.44
N SER A 56 -8.04 -0.21 7.32
CA SER A 56 -7.83 1.21 7.05
C SER A 56 -9.05 1.82 6.37
N VAL A 57 -9.25 3.10 6.63
CA VAL A 57 -10.23 3.93 5.94
C VAL A 57 -9.51 5.07 5.25
N GLY A 58 -9.98 5.46 4.07
CA GLY A 58 -9.37 6.58 3.33
C GLY A 58 -10.39 7.25 2.44
N ASN A 59 -10.42 8.60 2.49
CA ASN A 59 -11.31 9.41 1.70
C ASN A 59 -10.73 10.81 1.49
N CYS A 60 -11.21 11.50 0.44
CA CYS A 60 -10.96 12.92 0.24
C CYS A 60 -12.02 13.74 0.95
N LEU A 61 -11.59 14.79 1.64
CA LEU A 61 -12.46 15.68 2.37
C LEU A 61 -13.17 16.61 1.38
N SER A 62 -14.51 16.57 1.40
CA SER A 62 -15.33 17.41 0.52
C SER A 62 -15.03 18.90 0.72
N GLY A 63 -14.84 19.62 -0.37
CA GLY A 63 -14.52 21.06 -0.33
C GLY A 63 -13.07 21.38 0.07
N THR A 64 -12.21 20.40 0.23
CA THR A 64 -10.79 20.60 0.53
C THR A 64 -9.91 20.00 -0.57
N ASN A 65 -8.67 20.50 -0.65
CA ASN A 65 -7.65 19.92 -1.53
C ASN A 65 -6.84 18.83 -0.82
N SER A 66 -7.49 18.03 0.04
CA SER A 66 -6.81 17.05 0.90
C SER A 66 -7.56 15.73 0.93
N CYS A 67 -6.80 14.64 0.90
CA CYS A 67 -7.28 13.29 1.14
C CYS A 67 -6.53 12.70 2.33
N LEU A 68 -7.23 11.94 3.16
CA LEU A 68 -6.72 11.35 4.39
C LEU A 68 -7.02 9.86 4.41
N SER A 69 -6.05 9.03 4.81
CA SER A 69 -6.28 7.66 5.22
C SER A 69 -5.75 7.41 6.61
N LEU A 70 -6.47 6.57 7.37
CA LEU A 70 -6.15 6.21 8.75
C LEU A 70 -6.08 4.69 8.89
N ALA A 71 -5.09 4.21 9.63
CA ALA A 71 -5.06 2.84 10.14
C ALA A 71 -5.98 2.74 11.37
N VAL A 72 -6.90 1.78 11.35
CA VAL A 72 -7.81 1.55 12.49
C VAL A 72 -7.04 0.85 13.60
N SER A 73 -6.79 1.55 14.69
CA SER A 73 -5.91 1.10 15.78
C SER A 73 -6.32 -0.23 16.41
N GLN A 74 -7.64 -0.50 16.52
CA GLN A 74 -8.15 -1.74 17.08
C GLN A 74 -7.83 -2.98 16.22
N THR A 75 -7.58 -2.78 14.93
CA THR A 75 -7.36 -3.87 13.97
C THR A 75 -5.89 -4.17 13.71
N ILE A 76 -4.97 -3.42 14.35
CA ILE A 76 -3.54 -3.66 14.19
C ILE A 76 -3.16 -4.96 14.93
N THR A 77 -2.89 -6.02 14.18
CA THR A 77 -2.69 -7.37 14.74
C THR A 77 -1.23 -7.83 14.75
N GLY A 78 -0.42 -7.41 13.80
CA GLY A 78 0.99 -7.84 13.72
C GLY A 78 1.86 -7.15 14.78
N THR A 79 2.69 -7.91 15.52
CA THR A 79 3.62 -7.37 16.52
C THR A 79 4.46 -6.23 15.96
N HIS A 80 5.04 -6.42 14.80
CA HIS A 80 5.85 -5.43 14.11
C HIS A 80 5.09 -4.10 13.84
N TYR A 81 3.80 -4.17 13.47
CA TYR A 81 2.99 -2.97 13.27
C TYR A 81 2.58 -2.31 14.58
N ARG A 82 2.39 -3.08 15.64
CA ARG A 82 2.17 -2.53 17.00
C ARG A 82 3.38 -1.77 17.49
N ASP A 83 4.59 -2.29 17.23
CA ASP A 83 5.84 -1.61 17.56
C ASP A 83 5.96 -0.28 16.80
N PHE A 84 5.65 -0.25 15.50
CA PHE A 84 5.63 0.99 14.73
C PHE A 84 4.65 2.02 15.30
N LYS A 85 3.48 1.57 15.79
CA LYS A 85 2.52 2.45 16.43
C LYS A 85 3.04 2.95 17.77
N ALA A 86 3.50 2.06 18.63
CA ALA A 86 3.98 2.41 19.98
C ALA A 86 5.15 3.41 19.92
N ILE A 87 6.13 3.18 19.04
CA ILE A 87 7.27 4.08 18.87
C ILE A 87 6.82 5.47 18.40
N LEU A 88 5.82 5.53 17.52
CA LEU A 88 5.37 6.80 16.95
C LEU A 88 4.47 7.60 17.89
N THR A 89 3.60 6.92 18.63
CA THR A 89 2.61 7.57 19.50
C THR A 89 3.01 7.63 20.97
N ASN A 90 4.07 6.93 21.35
CA ASN A 90 4.49 6.73 22.74
C ASN A 90 3.36 6.18 23.65
N GLU A 91 2.51 5.34 23.07
CA GLU A 91 1.38 4.69 23.73
C GLU A 91 1.55 3.18 23.79
N GLU A 92 0.83 2.54 24.71
CA GLU A 92 0.69 1.10 24.68
C GLU A 92 0.18 0.60 23.32
N PRO A 93 0.70 -0.53 22.82
CA PRO A 93 0.39 -1.03 21.46
C PRO A 93 -1.11 -1.21 21.18
N HIS A 94 -1.91 -1.44 22.22
CA HIS A 94 -3.36 -1.65 22.13
C HIS A 94 -4.19 -0.39 22.31
N SER A 95 -3.58 0.74 22.64
CA SER A 95 -4.30 2.00 22.80
C SER A 95 -5.05 2.37 21.51
N THR A 96 -6.24 2.95 21.67
CA THR A 96 -7.10 3.39 20.58
C THR A 96 -7.22 4.90 20.48
N ASN A 97 -6.47 5.64 21.30
CA ASN A 97 -6.55 7.10 21.34
C ASN A 97 -6.00 7.73 20.08
N TYR A 98 -4.92 7.17 19.51
CA TYR A 98 -4.28 7.68 18.32
C TYR A 98 -4.40 6.74 17.13
N HIS A 99 -4.66 7.31 15.97
CA HIS A 99 -4.59 6.63 14.69
C HIS A 99 -3.41 7.15 13.87
N ILE A 100 -2.66 6.26 13.26
CA ILE A 100 -1.62 6.65 12.30
C ILE A 100 -2.27 6.87 10.94
N GLY A 101 -1.90 7.94 10.26
CA GLY A 101 -2.49 8.31 8.99
C GLY A 101 -1.49 8.74 7.92
N PHE A 102 -1.97 8.72 6.69
CA PHE A 102 -1.30 9.22 5.49
C PHE A 102 -2.20 10.26 4.82
N VAL A 103 -1.65 11.42 4.51
CA VAL A 103 -2.35 12.55 3.87
C VAL A 103 -1.71 12.85 2.53
N ALA A 104 -2.55 13.06 1.52
CA ALA A 104 -2.18 13.68 0.26
C ALA A 104 -2.87 15.04 0.18
N GLN A 105 -2.14 16.08 -0.20
CA GLN A 105 -2.63 17.45 -0.31
C GLN A 105 -2.21 18.06 -1.63
N LYS A 106 -3.16 18.66 -2.36
CA LYS A 106 -2.90 19.45 -3.55
C LYS A 106 -2.58 20.89 -3.17
N ASN A 107 -1.43 21.35 -3.63
CA ASN A 107 -0.95 22.70 -3.41
C ASN A 107 -0.81 23.42 -4.74
N TRP A 108 -0.79 24.75 -4.70
CA TRP A 108 -0.57 25.61 -5.83
C TRP A 108 0.68 26.46 -5.64
N SER A 109 1.39 26.71 -6.70
CA SER A 109 2.55 27.60 -6.73
C SER A 109 2.64 28.32 -8.06
N ILE A 110 3.51 29.31 -8.14
CA ILE A 110 3.81 30.05 -9.36
C ILE A 110 5.24 29.71 -9.77
N SER A 111 5.42 29.31 -11.03
CA SER A 111 6.74 29.03 -11.59
C SER A 111 7.56 30.31 -11.74
N SER A 112 8.87 30.19 -11.96
CA SER A 112 9.76 31.33 -12.25
C SER A 112 9.33 32.13 -13.50
N LEU A 113 8.53 31.55 -14.38
CA LEU A 113 7.96 32.19 -15.57
C LEU A 113 6.58 32.82 -15.31
N GLY A 114 6.13 32.93 -14.06
CA GLY A 114 4.85 33.51 -13.68
C GLY A 114 3.63 32.62 -13.95
N LYS A 115 3.82 31.34 -14.36
CA LYS A 115 2.72 30.43 -14.66
C LYS A 115 2.30 29.66 -13.40
N PRO A 116 0.99 29.62 -13.05
CA PRO A 116 0.51 28.81 -11.95
C PRO A 116 0.62 27.31 -12.30
N TYR A 117 0.97 26.52 -11.30
CA TYR A 117 0.98 25.06 -11.39
C TYR A 117 0.54 24.43 -10.07
N SER A 118 0.02 23.21 -10.12
CA SER A 118 -0.33 22.46 -8.92
C SER A 118 0.62 21.28 -8.73
N PHE A 119 0.83 20.90 -7.47
CA PHE A 119 1.63 19.75 -7.09
C PHE A 119 1.02 19.06 -5.86
N LEU A 120 1.32 17.77 -5.70
CA LEU A 120 0.87 16.99 -4.56
C LEU A 120 1.99 16.89 -3.53
N THR A 121 1.61 17.05 -2.27
CA THR A 121 2.49 16.74 -1.12
C THR A 121 1.89 15.63 -0.30
N TYR A 122 2.76 14.83 0.30
CA TYR A 122 2.37 13.71 1.14
C TYR A 122 2.94 13.88 2.53
N SER A 123 2.18 13.46 3.54
CA SER A 123 2.59 13.58 4.94
C SER A 123 2.11 12.38 5.74
N ALA A 124 2.91 11.96 6.69
CA ALA A 124 2.47 11.11 7.79
C ALA A 124 1.84 11.97 8.87
N ILE A 125 0.78 11.49 9.50
CA ILE A 125 0.13 12.14 10.62
C ILE A 125 -0.18 11.17 11.75
N ILE A 126 -0.36 11.72 12.95
CA ILE A 126 -1.04 11.08 14.07
C ILE A 126 -2.36 11.83 14.26
N PHE A 127 -3.47 11.09 14.26
CA PHE A 127 -4.79 11.62 14.55
C PHE A 127 -5.18 11.27 15.97
N ASP A 128 -5.38 12.27 16.82
CA ASP A 128 -5.89 12.14 18.17
C ASP A 128 -7.41 12.11 18.14
N ARG A 129 -7.99 10.98 18.56
CA ARG A 129 -9.45 10.80 18.58
C ARG A 129 -10.14 11.66 19.61
N ALA A 130 -9.49 11.93 20.73
CA ALA A 130 -10.11 12.66 21.83
C ALA A 130 -10.27 14.13 21.50
N SER A 131 -9.25 14.75 20.92
CA SER A 131 -9.26 16.17 20.56
C SER A 131 -9.68 16.43 19.10
N GLY A 132 -9.71 15.41 18.23
CA GLY A 132 -9.90 15.56 16.80
C GLY A 132 -8.71 16.21 16.08
N THR A 133 -7.57 16.32 16.74
CA THR A 133 -6.39 17.03 16.24
C THR A 133 -5.50 16.12 15.39
N MET A 134 -4.93 16.67 14.32
CA MET A 134 -3.95 16.00 13.48
C MET A 134 -2.55 16.58 13.70
N TYR A 135 -1.60 15.73 14.05
CA TYR A 135 -0.20 16.10 14.23
C TYR A 135 0.63 15.59 13.05
N LYS A 136 1.12 16.52 12.24
CA LYS A 136 2.01 16.19 11.12
C LYS A 136 3.34 15.65 11.62
N GLN A 137 3.79 14.58 10.99
CA GLN A 137 5.03 13.89 11.30
C GLN A 137 6.14 14.26 10.32
N SER A 138 7.39 13.91 10.65
CA SER A 138 8.55 14.14 9.80
C SER A 138 8.52 13.30 8.52
N SER A 139 9.27 13.70 7.51
CA SER A 139 9.49 12.92 6.29
C SER A 139 10.14 11.56 6.56
N GLN A 140 10.91 11.44 7.63
CA GLN A 140 11.49 10.17 8.05
C GLN A 140 10.40 9.18 8.47
N VAL A 141 9.37 9.63 9.18
CA VAL A 141 8.21 8.79 9.51
C VAL A 141 7.44 8.39 8.26
N LEU A 142 7.23 9.32 7.33
CA LEU A 142 6.57 9.05 6.06
C LEU A 142 7.25 7.92 5.28
N ASN A 143 8.57 7.90 5.27
CA ASN A 143 9.35 6.97 4.47
C ASN A 143 9.64 5.63 5.17
N ASN A 144 9.73 5.62 6.49
CA ASN A 144 10.24 4.47 7.24
C ASN A 144 9.20 3.76 8.12
N ASN A 145 8.12 4.44 8.54
CA ASN A 145 7.10 3.79 9.34
C ASN A 145 6.28 2.80 8.50
N GLY A 146 6.23 1.53 8.90
CA GLY A 146 5.58 0.47 8.14
C GLY A 146 4.09 0.68 7.93
N ILE A 147 3.36 1.24 8.92
CA ILE A 147 1.93 1.54 8.80
C ILE A 147 1.71 2.64 7.75
N VAL A 148 2.49 3.71 7.81
CA VAL A 148 2.38 4.84 6.86
C VAL A 148 2.69 4.40 5.43
N ARG A 149 3.73 3.58 5.24
CA ARG A 149 4.09 3.01 3.93
C ARG A 149 2.97 2.15 3.36
N GLU A 150 2.36 1.32 4.19
CA GLU A 150 1.22 0.48 3.79
C GLU A 150 0.00 1.33 3.41
N LEU A 151 -0.33 2.38 4.18
CA LEU A 151 -1.38 3.33 3.83
C LEU A 151 -1.08 4.05 2.52
N SER A 152 0.15 4.51 2.34
CA SER A 152 0.59 5.13 1.09
C SER A 152 0.43 4.18 -0.09
N TYR A 153 0.85 2.93 0.04
CA TYR A 153 0.71 1.92 -1.01
C TYR A 153 -0.76 1.70 -1.40
N ARG A 154 -1.67 1.63 -0.42
CA ARG A 154 -3.10 1.40 -0.65
C ARG A 154 -3.82 2.59 -1.28
N TYR A 155 -3.51 3.81 -0.83
CA TYR A 155 -4.36 4.98 -1.10
C TYR A 155 -3.74 6.01 -2.04
N LYS A 156 -2.40 6.06 -2.20
CA LYS A 156 -1.74 7.11 -2.98
C LYS A 156 -2.32 7.27 -4.39
N ASN A 157 -2.45 6.19 -5.14
CA ASN A 157 -2.96 6.24 -6.52
C ASN A 157 -4.44 6.68 -6.60
N GLN A 158 -5.24 6.34 -5.59
CA GLN A 158 -6.61 6.79 -5.49
C GLN A 158 -6.67 8.31 -5.21
N PHE A 159 -5.90 8.77 -4.24
CA PHE A 159 -5.84 10.18 -3.85
C PHE A 159 -5.29 11.06 -4.97
N ASP A 160 -4.24 10.62 -5.66
CA ASP A 160 -3.68 11.33 -6.81
C ASP A 160 -4.74 11.55 -7.90
N ARG A 161 -5.55 10.55 -8.19
CA ARG A 161 -6.65 10.66 -9.16
C ARG A 161 -7.76 11.60 -8.68
N GLN A 162 -8.17 11.48 -7.40
CA GLN A 162 -9.24 12.29 -6.82
C GLN A 162 -8.85 13.78 -6.69
N LEU A 163 -7.57 14.06 -6.43
CA LEU A 163 -7.02 15.41 -6.39
C LEU A 163 -6.70 15.99 -7.79
N GLY A 164 -6.98 15.22 -8.85
CA GLY A 164 -6.79 15.66 -10.23
C GLY A 164 -5.34 15.56 -10.73
N GLY A 165 -4.49 14.76 -10.05
CA GLY A 165 -3.10 14.55 -10.46
C GLY A 165 -2.27 15.83 -10.53
N LEU A 166 -1.13 15.75 -11.23
CA LEU A 166 -0.32 16.92 -11.57
C LEU A 166 -0.92 17.59 -12.82
N SER A 167 -1.40 18.83 -12.69
CA SER A 167 -1.67 19.63 -13.90
C SER A 167 -0.33 20.07 -14.49
N ARG A 168 -0.02 19.55 -15.67
CA ARG A 168 1.09 20.03 -16.49
C ARG A 168 0.73 21.33 -17.17
#